data_1e0807359eddc58517358f6183739354
#
_entry.id   1e0807359eddc58517358f6183739354
#
_cell.length_a   1.000
_cell.length_b   1.000
_cell.length_c   1.000
_cell.angle_alpha   90.00
_cell.angle_beta   90.00
_cell.angle_gamma   90.00
#
_symmetry.space_group_name_H-M   'P 1'
#
loop_
_entity.id
_entity.type
_entity.pdbx_description
1 polymer ?
#
loop_
_entity_poly.entity_id
_entity_poly.type
_entity_poly.pdbx_seq_one_letter_code
_entity_poly.pdbx_strand_id
1 'polypeptide(L)'
;MDEREKAVRLWFSMWLEKKDLGIRRLFSPNCVYVESWGPEYHGAESIRLWFEEWNTRGTVLKWDIRQFFHKGNQTVVEWFFQNQMNDGRAEVFEGMTLAAFDANGQICFLKEFGCNLNRYNPYCGGLKPQFSNEQARWF
;
A
#
# COMPACT_ATOMS: atom_id res chain seq x y z
N MET A 1 -0.76 -19.33 -11.46
CA MET A 1 -0.98 -18.14 -10.60
C MET A 1 -1.72 -17.09 -11.42
N ASP A 2 -2.68 -16.48 -10.80
CA ASP A 2 -3.45 -15.38 -11.42
C ASP A 2 -2.52 -14.21 -11.78
N GLU A 3 -2.68 -13.65 -12.98
CA GLU A 3 -1.82 -12.58 -13.47
C GLU A 3 -1.95 -11.29 -12.65
N ARG A 4 -3.14 -11.04 -12.07
CA ARG A 4 -3.37 -9.90 -11.20
C ARG A 4 -2.59 -10.03 -9.89
N GLU A 5 -2.56 -11.24 -9.34
CA GLU A 5 -1.77 -11.52 -8.13
C GLU A 5 -0.28 -11.39 -8.39
N LYS A 6 0.18 -11.86 -9.55
CA LYS A 6 1.58 -11.67 -9.96
C LYS A 6 1.96 -10.20 -10.03
N ALA A 7 1.09 -9.37 -10.59
CA ALA A 7 1.32 -7.94 -10.73
C ALA A 7 1.46 -7.28 -9.34
N VAL A 8 0.57 -7.59 -8.41
CA VAL A 8 0.63 -7.05 -7.06
C VAL A 8 1.89 -7.52 -6.33
N ARG A 9 2.22 -8.81 -6.44
CA ARG A 9 3.44 -9.36 -5.82
C ARG A 9 4.70 -8.71 -6.37
N LEU A 10 4.73 -8.45 -7.68
CA LEU A 10 5.84 -7.74 -8.32
C LEU A 10 5.99 -6.33 -7.74
N TRP A 11 4.89 -5.61 -7.60
CA TRP A 11 4.90 -4.25 -7.03
C TRP A 11 5.47 -4.25 -5.61
N PHE A 12 4.98 -5.13 -4.76
CA PHE A 12 5.47 -5.22 -3.38
C PHE A 12 6.94 -5.61 -3.31
N SER A 13 7.38 -6.51 -4.20
CA SER A 13 8.79 -6.91 -4.24
C SER A 13 9.71 -5.77 -4.66
N MET A 14 9.25 -4.86 -5.52
CA MET A 14 10.04 -3.68 -5.89
C MET A 14 10.39 -2.82 -4.66
N TRP A 15 9.41 -2.65 -3.76
CA TRP A 15 9.64 -1.90 -2.52
C TRP A 15 10.58 -2.62 -1.57
N LEU A 16 10.41 -3.93 -1.42
CA LEU A 16 11.26 -4.74 -0.54
C LEU A 16 12.71 -4.78 -1.04
N GLU A 17 12.92 -4.82 -2.36
CA GLU A 17 14.24 -4.85 -2.97
C GLU A 17 14.81 -3.45 -3.24
N LYS A 18 14.03 -2.39 -3.09
CA LYS A 18 14.38 -1.00 -3.43
C LYS A 18 14.79 -0.89 -4.90
N LYS A 19 14.09 -1.59 -5.79
CA LYS A 19 14.48 -1.71 -7.19
C LYS A 19 13.27 -1.63 -8.11
N ASP A 20 13.35 -0.74 -9.10
CA ASP A 20 12.37 -0.68 -10.19
C ASP A 20 12.55 -1.89 -11.11
N LEU A 21 11.60 -2.81 -11.05
CA LEU A 21 11.58 -4.02 -11.87
C LEU A 21 10.60 -3.88 -13.03
N GLY A 22 10.22 -2.67 -13.37
CA GLY A 22 9.34 -2.40 -14.50
C GLY A 22 8.09 -1.61 -14.14
N ILE A 23 8.21 -0.54 -13.37
CA ILE A 23 7.07 0.31 -12.97
C ILE A 23 6.31 0.79 -14.20
N ARG A 24 7.01 1.22 -15.25
CA ARG A 24 6.38 1.73 -16.48
C ARG A 24 5.62 0.67 -17.27
N ARG A 25 5.94 -0.61 -17.06
CA ARG A 25 5.21 -1.73 -17.68
C ARG A 25 4.06 -2.21 -16.79
N LEU A 26 4.22 -2.08 -15.48
CA LEU A 26 3.22 -2.54 -14.51
C LEU A 26 2.02 -1.60 -14.47
N PHE A 27 2.26 -0.29 -14.46
CA PHE A 27 1.23 0.75 -14.38
C PHE A 27 0.98 1.38 -15.75
N SER A 28 -0.28 1.69 -16.04
CA SER A 28 -0.63 2.34 -17.30
C SER A 28 -0.14 3.79 -17.30
N PRO A 29 0.07 4.39 -18.51
CA PRO A 29 0.50 5.79 -18.61
C PRO A 29 -0.46 6.77 -17.94
N ASN A 30 -1.72 6.43 -17.79
CA ASN A 30 -2.76 7.26 -17.18
C ASN A 30 -3.27 6.70 -15.85
N CYS A 31 -2.50 5.82 -15.22
CA CYS A 31 -2.87 5.23 -13.93
C CYS A 31 -3.03 6.32 -12.86
N VAL A 32 -4.01 6.11 -11.97
CA VAL A 32 -4.16 6.93 -10.76
C VAL A 32 -3.85 6.04 -9.56
N TYR A 33 -2.89 6.47 -8.74
CA TYR A 33 -2.45 5.77 -7.54
C TYR A 33 -2.74 6.64 -6.32
N VAL A 34 -3.58 6.18 -5.41
CA VAL A 34 -4.01 6.93 -4.23
C VAL A 34 -3.45 6.30 -2.97
N GLU A 35 -2.62 7.03 -2.23
CA GLU A 35 -2.17 6.59 -0.90
C GLU A 35 -3.26 6.82 0.14
N SER A 36 -3.27 6.01 1.19
CA SER A 36 -4.32 6.04 2.23
C SER A 36 -4.43 7.38 2.96
N TRP A 37 -3.36 8.18 3.00
CA TRP A 37 -3.36 9.46 3.71
C TRP A 37 -3.55 10.69 2.80
N GLY A 38 -3.77 10.48 1.48
CA GLY A 38 -4.21 11.53 0.58
C GLY A 38 -3.40 11.79 -0.69
N PRO A 39 -2.09 11.60 -0.76
CA PRO A 39 -1.33 11.83 -2.00
C PRO A 39 -1.85 10.99 -3.14
N GLU A 40 -1.88 11.58 -4.32
CA GLU A 40 -2.40 10.98 -5.52
C GLU A 40 -1.40 11.18 -6.65
N TYR A 41 -0.99 10.08 -7.27
CA TYR A 41 0.01 10.11 -8.34
C TYR A 41 -0.65 9.77 -9.66
N HIS A 42 -0.42 10.59 -10.68
CA HIS A 42 -1.04 10.47 -11.99
C HIS A 42 -0.04 9.98 -13.03
N GLY A 43 -0.25 8.75 -13.49
CA GLY A 43 0.56 8.10 -14.51
C GLY A 43 1.74 7.30 -13.97
N ALA A 44 2.18 6.34 -14.75
CA ALA A 44 3.30 5.47 -14.40
C ALA A 44 4.57 6.26 -14.09
N GLU A 45 4.81 7.36 -14.80
CA GLU A 45 6.01 8.17 -14.60
C GLU A 45 6.01 8.85 -13.23
N SER A 46 4.86 9.40 -12.79
CA SER A 46 4.75 10.00 -11.45
C SER A 46 4.93 8.95 -10.36
N ILE A 47 4.42 7.75 -10.57
CA ILE A 47 4.60 6.63 -9.64
C ILE A 47 6.09 6.27 -9.53
N ARG A 48 6.80 6.23 -10.67
CA ARG A 48 8.24 5.96 -10.70
C ARG A 48 9.03 7.02 -9.96
N LEU A 49 8.73 8.30 -10.18
CA LEU A 49 9.39 9.41 -9.50
C LEU A 49 9.16 9.36 -7.99
N TRP A 50 7.94 9.09 -7.57
CA TRP A 50 7.61 8.90 -6.15
C TRP A 50 8.36 7.71 -5.55
N PHE A 51 8.38 6.58 -6.24
CA PHE A 51 9.10 5.39 -5.80
C PHE A 51 10.59 5.70 -5.57
N GLU A 52 11.24 6.35 -6.52
CA GLU A 52 12.66 6.70 -6.41
C GLU A 52 12.91 7.67 -5.25
N GLU A 53 12.11 8.72 -5.14
CA GLU A 53 12.27 9.73 -4.09
C GLU A 53 12.05 9.12 -2.70
N TRP A 54 10.96 8.36 -2.51
CA TRP A 54 10.65 7.75 -1.21
C TRP A 54 11.79 6.83 -0.75
N ASN A 55 12.35 6.05 -1.66
CA ASN A 55 13.42 5.11 -1.33
C ASN A 55 14.75 5.79 -1.02
N THR A 56 14.89 7.09 -1.23
CA THR A 56 16.02 7.87 -0.72
C THR A 56 15.85 8.23 0.76
N ARG A 57 14.62 8.21 1.28
CA ARG A 57 14.29 8.61 2.64
C ARG A 57 13.97 7.47 3.58
N GLY A 58 13.67 6.30 3.08
CA GLY A 58 13.23 5.19 3.92
C GLY A 58 13.44 3.84 3.27
N THR A 59 13.10 2.80 4.03
CA THR A 59 13.18 1.40 3.60
C THR A 59 11.92 0.67 4.02
N VAL A 60 11.29 -0.04 3.07
CA VAL A 60 10.19 -0.96 3.39
C VAL A 60 10.83 -2.24 3.92
N LEU A 61 10.53 -2.59 5.17
CA LEU A 61 11.09 -3.78 5.82
C LEU A 61 10.24 -5.01 5.56
N LYS A 62 8.91 -4.85 5.57
CA LYS A 62 7.96 -5.93 5.33
C LYS A 62 6.76 -5.40 4.56
N TRP A 63 6.26 -6.19 3.65
CA TRP A 63 4.97 -5.98 3.01
C TRP A 63 4.40 -7.36 2.73
N ASP A 64 3.81 -7.96 3.77
CA ASP A 64 3.37 -9.36 3.74
C ASP A 64 1.95 -9.46 3.23
N ILE A 65 1.73 -10.25 2.20
CA ILE A 65 0.41 -10.50 1.62
C ILE A 65 -0.28 -11.59 2.43
N ARG A 66 -1.53 -11.35 2.84
CA ARG A 66 -2.34 -12.32 3.57
C ARG A 66 -3.29 -13.06 2.65
N GLN A 67 -4.02 -12.35 1.81
CA GLN A 67 -4.99 -12.94 0.88
C GLN A 67 -5.40 -11.97 -0.20
N PHE A 68 -6.00 -12.52 -1.26
CA PHE A 68 -6.53 -11.76 -2.39
C PHE A 68 -8.03 -12.01 -2.54
N PHE A 69 -8.74 -10.99 -3.05
CA PHE A 69 -10.13 -11.09 -3.49
C PHE A 69 -10.21 -10.51 -4.90
N HIS A 70 -11.00 -11.15 -5.76
CA HIS A 70 -11.13 -10.71 -7.15
C HIS A 70 -12.59 -10.49 -7.52
N LYS A 71 -12.85 -9.42 -8.29
CA LYS A 71 -14.15 -9.16 -8.87
C LYS A 71 -13.96 -8.47 -10.23
N GLY A 72 -14.25 -9.18 -11.32
CA GLY A 72 -14.04 -8.65 -12.67
C GLY A 72 -12.58 -8.29 -12.89
N ASN A 73 -12.33 -7.04 -13.30
CA ASN A 73 -10.98 -6.52 -13.51
C ASN A 73 -10.34 -5.95 -12.24
N GLN A 74 -10.95 -6.19 -11.09
CA GLN A 74 -10.47 -5.63 -9.82
C GLN A 74 -9.90 -6.71 -8.91
N THR A 75 -8.89 -6.34 -8.14
CA THR A 75 -8.25 -7.20 -7.14
C THR A 75 -8.09 -6.41 -5.86
N VAL A 76 -8.43 -7.04 -4.74
CA VAL A 76 -8.15 -6.51 -3.41
C VAL A 76 -7.13 -7.43 -2.76
N VAL A 77 -6.08 -6.87 -2.18
CA VAL A 77 -5.07 -7.61 -1.42
C VAL A 77 -5.03 -7.09 0.01
N GLU A 78 -5.10 -8.02 0.96
CA GLU A 78 -4.94 -7.71 2.39
C GLU A 78 -3.48 -7.95 2.77
N TRP A 79 -2.89 -7.00 3.54
CA TRP A 79 -1.46 -7.06 3.83
C TRP A 79 -1.11 -6.48 5.20
N PHE A 80 0.11 -6.83 5.64
CA PHE A 80 0.81 -6.22 6.77
C PHE A 80 2.00 -5.42 6.21
N PHE A 81 2.26 -4.23 6.76
CA PHE A 81 3.30 -3.33 6.28
C PHE A 81 4.16 -2.80 7.42
N GLN A 82 5.46 -2.71 7.17
CA GLN A 82 6.41 -2.12 8.11
C GLN A 82 7.51 -1.39 7.35
N ASN A 83 7.82 -0.17 7.78
CA ASN A 83 8.94 0.59 7.23
C ASN A 83 9.82 1.18 8.31
N GLN A 84 10.97 1.71 7.89
CA GLN A 84 11.91 2.47 8.71
C GLN A 84 12.37 3.65 7.88
N MET A 85 12.15 4.86 8.38
CA MET A 85 12.61 6.08 7.73
C MET A 85 14.00 6.47 8.24
N ASN A 86 14.77 7.19 7.40
CA ASN A 86 16.12 7.61 7.75
C ASN A 86 16.16 8.63 8.90
N ASP A 87 15.04 9.34 9.13
CA ASP A 87 14.91 10.29 10.25
C ASP A 87 14.56 9.60 11.58
N GLY A 88 14.49 8.28 11.62
CA GLY A 88 14.18 7.49 12.81
C GLY A 88 12.72 7.09 12.96
N ARG A 89 11.80 7.66 12.16
CA ARG A 89 10.40 7.23 12.21
C ARG A 89 10.25 5.79 11.72
N ALA A 90 9.37 5.05 12.35
CA ALA A 90 9.01 3.71 11.92
C ALA A 90 7.49 3.60 11.91
N GLU A 91 6.95 2.98 10.87
CA GLU A 91 5.52 2.79 10.73
C GLU A 91 5.22 1.31 10.62
N VAL A 92 4.21 0.85 11.35
CA VAL A 92 3.73 -0.52 11.33
C VAL A 92 2.21 -0.47 11.29
N PHE A 93 1.62 -1.00 10.24
CA PHE A 93 0.17 -1.03 10.12
C PHE A 93 -0.25 -2.15 9.16
N GLU A 94 -1.53 -2.41 9.08
CA GLU A 94 -2.08 -3.34 8.11
C GLU A 94 -3.10 -2.61 7.24
N GLY A 95 -3.50 -3.23 6.15
CA GLY A 95 -4.48 -2.62 5.27
C GLY A 95 -4.84 -3.48 4.09
N MET A 96 -5.44 -2.81 3.11
CA MET A 96 -5.85 -3.41 1.85
C MET A 96 -5.52 -2.46 0.72
N THR A 97 -5.25 -3.04 -0.45
CA THR A 97 -5.08 -2.30 -1.70
C THR A 97 -6.13 -2.77 -2.69
N LEU A 98 -6.85 -1.82 -3.28
CA LEU A 98 -7.73 -2.06 -4.41
C LEU A 98 -6.99 -1.71 -5.69
N ALA A 99 -6.84 -2.67 -6.60
CA ALA A 99 -6.21 -2.47 -7.91
C ALA A 99 -7.20 -2.82 -9.02
N ALA A 100 -7.29 -1.96 -10.04
CA ALA A 100 -8.05 -2.24 -11.25
C ALA A 100 -7.09 -2.37 -12.42
N PHE A 101 -7.40 -3.29 -13.33
CA PHE A 101 -6.55 -3.63 -14.48
C PHE A 101 -7.25 -3.28 -15.78
N ASP A 102 -6.49 -2.77 -16.73
CA ASP A 102 -7.00 -2.46 -18.08
C ASP A 102 -6.90 -3.69 -19.01
N ALA A 103 -7.32 -3.50 -20.27
CA ALA A 103 -7.32 -4.57 -21.26
C ALA A 103 -5.88 -5.07 -21.60
N ASN A 104 -4.86 -4.27 -21.31
CA ASN A 104 -3.47 -4.65 -21.53
C ASN A 104 -2.84 -5.37 -20.33
N GLY A 105 -3.63 -5.59 -19.28
CA GLY A 105 -3.14 -6.22 -18.06
C GLY A 105 -2.33 -5.29 -17.15
N GLN A 106 -2.34 -3.99 -17.43
CA GLN A 106 -1.66 -2.99 -16.60
C GLN A 106 -2.60 -2.49 -15.51
N ILE A 107 -2.02 -2.10 -14.36
CA ILE A 107 -2.78 -1.45 -13.30
C ILE A 107 -3.12 -0.03 -13.78
N CYS A 108 -4.42 0.25 -13.89
CA CYS A 108 -4.91 1.57 -14.32
C CYS A 108 -5.49 2.39 -13.17
N PHE A 109 -5.75 1.78 -12.04
CA PHE A 109 -6.17 2.45 -10.81
C PHE A 109 -5.69 1.62 -9.61
N LEU A 110 -5.19 2.33 -8.57
CA LEU A 110 -4.82 1.68 -7.33
C LEU A 110 -5.14 2.61 -6.17
N LYS A 111 -5.73 2.06 -5.11
CA LYS A 111 -6.05 2.83 -3.90
C LYS A 111 -5.74 2.00 -2.67
N GLU A 112 -5.05 2.61 -1.73
CA GLU A 112 -4.63 1.98 -0.48
C GLU A 112 -5.52 2.42 0.68
N PHE A 113 -5.78 1.50 1.61
CA PHE A 113 -6.54 1.72 2.84
C PHE A 113 -5.74 1.15 4.00
N GLY A 114 -5.54 1.97 5.03
CA GLY A 114 -4.75 1.54 6.18
C GLY A 114 -5.61 1.30 7.41
N CYS A 115 -5.08 0.54 8.36
CA CYS A 115 -5.71 0.25 9.63
C CYS A 115 -4.64 0.13 10.72
N ASN A 116 -4.87 0.77 11.88
CA ASN A 116 -3.94 0.68 13.02
C ASN A 116 -3.88 -0.73 13.59
N LEU A 117 -2.70 -1.13 14.05
CA LEU A 117 -2.51 -2.39 14.78
C LEU A 117 -2.87 -2.26 16.26
N ASN A 118 -2.78 -1.07 16.83
CA ASN A 118 -3.05 -0.83 18.24
C ASN A 118 -4.56 -0.81 18.49
N ARG A 119 -5.11 -2.01 18.63
CA ARG A 119 -6.53 -2.21 18.87
C ARG A 119 -6.80 -2.30 20.37
N TYR A 120 -7.91 -1.72 20.78
CA TYR A 120 -8.29 -1.71 22.18
C TYR A 120 -9.81 -1.68 22.30
N ASN A 121 -10.30 -2.10 23.48
CA ASN A 121 -11.72 -2.00 23.77
C ASN A 121 -11.96 -0.75 24.62
N PRO A 122 -12.63 0.29 24.08
CA PRO A 122 -12.91 1.51 24.85
C PRO A 122 -13.71 1.26 26.13
N TYR A 123 -14.42 0.15 26.21
CA TYR A 123 -15.32 -0.18 27.33
C TYR A 123 -14.73 -1.21 28.30
N CYS A 124 -13.45 -1.53 28.23
CA CYS A 124 -12.86 -2.54 29.10
C CYS A 124 -12.88 -2.11 30.59
N GLY A 125 -13.01 -0.81 30.88
CA GLY A 125 -13.07 -0.28 32.25
C GLY A 125 -14.48 0.01 32.74
N GLY A 126 -15.55 -0.32 31.99
CA GLY A 126 -16.94 -0.09 32.41
C GLY A 126 -17.81 0.55 31.33
N LEU A 127 -18.83 1.28 31.77
CA LEU A 127 -19.87 1.84 30.91
C LEU A 127 -19.45 3.14 30.19
N LYS A 128 -18.39 3.79 30.65
CA LYS A 128 -17.87 5.00 30.03
C LYS A 128 -16.70 4.64 29.13
N PRO A 129 -16.75 5.00 27.84
CA PRO A 129 -15.66 4.67 26.92
C PRO A 129 -14.41 5.50 27.22
N GLN A 130 -13.25 4.89 27.06
CA GLN A 130 -11.96 5.57 27.11
C GLN A 130 -11.28 5.36 25.77
N PHE A 131 -11.06 6.46 25.05
CA PHE A 131 -10.44 6.42 23.73
C PHE A 131 -8.97 6.84 23.80
N SER A 132 -8.14 6.14 23.00
CA SER A 132 -6.74 6.49 22.80
C SER A 132 -6.62 7.75 21.95
N ASN A 133 -5.60 8.55 22.20
CA ASN A 133 -5.27 9.74 21.40
C ASN A 133 -4.25 9.40 20.29
N GLU A 134 -3.95 8.13 20.05
CA GLU A 134 -3.00 7.73 19.02
C GLU A 134 -3.51 8.10 17.63
N GLN A 135 -2.60 8.66 16.83
CA GLN A 135 -2.88 8.93 15.43
C GLN A 135 -2.69 7.66 14.60
N ALA A 136 -3.29 7.66 13.39
CA ALA A 136 -3.08 6.59 12.43
C ALA A 136 -1.59 6.49 12.05
N ARG A 137 -1.10 5.27 11.92
CA ARG A 137 0.33 5.00 11.68
C ARG A 137 0.76 5.20 10.23
N TRP A 138 -0.18 5.49 9.34
CA TRP A 138 0.10 5.73 7.91
C TRP A 138 0.04 7.21 7.52
N PHE A 139 -0.01 8.10 8.50
CA PHE A 139 0.00 9.55 8.29
C PHE A 139 1.42 10.10 8.37
#